data_8297f349592d80d8a3ec06c63ab933a5
#
_entry.id   8297f349592d80d8a3ec06c63ab933a5
#
_cell.length_a   1.000
_cell.length_b   1.000
_cell.length_c   1.000
_cell.angle_alpha   90.00
_cell.angle_beta   90.00
_cell.angle_gamma   90.00
#
_symmetry.space_group_name_H-M   'P 1'
#
loop_
_entity.id
_entity.type
_entity.pdbx_description
1 polymer ?
#
loop_
_entity_poly.entity_id
_entity_poly.type
_entity_poly.pdbx_seq_one_letter_code
_entity_poly.pdbx_strand_id
1 'polypeptide(L)'
;RANCSKGTLYNYFESKDELFLACVARHCEGLQLEMLSLARSGGDVRQTLSDIGRSYVRFVSSHAIVRRFRMIAAEGERAPEITRAFYAMGPGRGVETLSAYIRSAMEAGELRQGEATRAARSFFSLCNGHRVKARLCNAEAEPAVAEIDADVAEAVRVFMAGYGT
;
A
#
# COMPACT_ATOMS: atom_id res chain seq x y z
N ARG A 1 14.34 4.53 20.54
CA ARG A 1 15.26 3.41 20.86
C ARG A 1 14.54 2.55 21.89
N ALA A 2 14.16 1.31 21.52
CA ALA A 2 13.65 0.35 22.49
C ALA A 2 14.81 0.00 23.45
N ASN A 3 14.60 0.16 24.74
CA ASN A 3 15.56 -0.21 25.79
C ASN A 3 15.49 -1.74 26.01
N CYS A 4 15.71 -2.51 24.93
CA CYS A 4 15.57 -3.97 24.94
C CYS A 4 16.91 -4.59 24.53
N SER A 5 17.39 -5.56 25.31
CA SER A 5 18.64 -6.25 25.00
C SER A 5 18.46 -7.18 23.80
N LYS A 6 19.55 -7.47 23.09
CA LYS A 6 19.55 -8.43 21.97
C LYS A 6 19.01 -9.80 22.41
N GLY A 7 19.36 -10.24 23.62
CA GLY A 7 18.86 -11.50 24.20
C GLY A 7 17.35 -11.51 24.43
N THR A 8 16.77 -10.38 24.83
CA THR A 8 15.31 -10.27 25.03
C THR A 8 14.56 -10.44 23.71
N LEU A 9 15.08 -9.93 22.59
CA LEU A 9 14.46 -10.09 21.27
C LEU A 9 14.45 -11.54 20.80
N TYR A 10 15.53 -12.29 21.03
CA TYR A 10 15.61 -13.71 20.67
C TYR A 10 14.74 -14.64 21.54
N ASN A 11 14.20 -14.15 22.68
CA ASN A 11 13.20 -14.89 23.44
C ASN A 11 11.80 -14.84 22.82
N TYR A 12 11.55 -13.86 21.92
CA TYR A 12 10.25 -13.65 21.27
C TYR A 12 10.25 -14.00 19.78
N PHE A 13 11.42 -14.05 19.14
CA PHE A 13 11.56 -14.30 17.71
C PHE A 13 12.66 -15.34 17.48
N GLU A 14 12.33 -16.39 16.75
CA GLU A 14 13.27 -17.48 16.45
C GLU A 14 14.40 -17.05 15.53
N SER A 15 14.18 -16.00 14.73
CA SER A 15 15.16 -15.47 13.77
C SER A 15 15.07 -13.97 13.60
N LYS A 16 16.14 -13.39 13.02
CA LYS A 16 16.16 -11.98 12.57
C LYS A 16 15.09 -11.72 11.50
N ASP A 17 14.81 -12.71 10.68
CA ASP A 17 13.87 -12.63 9.59
C ASP A 17 12.43 -12.60 10.11
N GLU A 18 12.12 -13.40 11.12
CA GLU A 18 10.82 -13.37 11.80
C GLU A 18 10.57 -12.01 12.47
N LEU A 19 11.53 -11.47 13.20
CA LEU A 19 11.45 -10.12 13.76
C LEU A 19 11.23 -9.07 12.67
N PHE A 20 11.94 -9.19 11.56
CA PHE A 20 11.81 -8.27 10.43
C PHE A 20 10.39 -8.32 9.83
N LEU A 21 9.87 -9.52 9.56
CA LEU A 21 8.52 -9.72 9.04
C LEU A 21 7.45 -9.19 10.01
N ALA A 22 7.59 -9.41 11.32
CA ALA A 22 6.69 -8.87 12.33
C ALA A 22 6.69 -7.33 12.34
N CYS A 23 7.86 -6.70 12.21
CA CYS A 23 7.96 -5.25 12.09
C CYS A 23 7.29 -4.71 10.82
N VAL A 24 7.41 -5.42 9.70
CA VAL A 24 6.76 -5.07 8.45
C VAL A 24 5.24 -5.20 8.57
N ALA A 25 4.75 -6.34 9.08
CA ALA A 25 3.34 -6.61 9.27
C ALA A 25 2.66 -5.49 10.08
N ARG A 26 3.26 -5.10 11.20
CA ARG A 26 2.74 -4.03 12.06
C ARG A 26 2.66 -2.67 11.36
N HIS A 27 3.60 -2.36 10.44
CA HIS A 27 3.54 -1.10 9.69
C HIS A 27 2.47 -1.11 8.60
N CYS A 28 2.29 -2.25 7.94
CA CYS A 28 1.26 -2.41 6.91
C CYS A 28 -0.15 -2.44 7.53
N GLU A 29 -0.28 -2.97 8.75
CA GLU A 29 -1.55 -3.03 9.49
C GLU A 29 -2.17 -1.65 9.69
N GLY A 30 -1.38 -0.64 10.04
CA GLY A 30 -1.85 0.74 10.19
C GLY A 30 -2.51 1.28 8.92
N LEU A 31 -1.85 1.12 7.77
CA LEU A 31 -2.43 1.52 6.48
C LEU A 31 -3.71 0.74 6.16
N GLN A 32 -3.73 -0.57 6.42
CA GLN A 32 -4.90 -1.40 6.15
C GLN A 32 -6.11 -0.99 6.99
N LEU A 33 -5.91 -0.71 8.28
CA LEU A 33 -6.97 -0.23 9.16
C LEU A 33 -7.49 1.15 8.71
N GLU A 34 -6.61 2.05 8.28
CA GLU A 34 -6.98 3.35 7.74
C GLU A 34 -7.81 3.20 6.46
N MET A 35 -7.36 2.36 5.51
CA MET A 35 -8.10 2.07 4.27
C MET A 35 -9.48 1.46 4.54
N LEU A 36 -9.58 0.52 5.50
CA LEU A 36 -10.85 -0.06 5.91
C LEU A 36 -11.79 0.97 6.53
N SER A 37 -11.26 1.88 7.35
CA SER A 37 -12.03 2.98 7.93
C SER A 37 -12.58 3.91 6.86
N LEU A 38 -11.75 4.32 5.90
CA LEU A 38 -12.14 5.15 4.77
C LEU A 38 -13.20 4.46 3.89
N ALA A 39 -13.02 3.17 3.59
CA ALA A 39 -13.97 2.38 2.82
C ALA A 39 -15.36 2.26 3.49
N ARG A 40 -15.42 2.38 4.82
CA ARG A 40 -16.66 2.30 5.61
C ARG A 40 -17.32 3.64 5.89
N SER A 41 -16.66 4.75 5.58
CA SER A 41 -17.17 6.10 5.92
C SER A 41 -18.41 6.53 5.15
N GLY A 42 -18.84 5.78 4.12
CA GLY A 42 -20.11 5.99 3.40
C GLY A 42 -20.13 7.24 2.51
N GLY A 43 -18.98 7.68 2.02
CA GLY A 43 -18.85 8.80 1.10
C GLY A 43 -19.04 8.41 -0.37
N ASP A 44 -19.06 9.43 -1.25
CA ASP A 44 -18.98 9.24 -2.69
C ASP A 44 -17.72 8.42 -3.05
N VAL A 45 -17.86 7.50 -4.01
CA VAL A 45 -16.80 6.58 -4.42
C VAL A 45 -15.52 7.32 -4.87
N ARG A 46 -15.68 8.45 -5.55
CA ARG A 46 -14.56 9.30 -5.99
C ARG A 46 -13.79 9.86 -4.80
N GLN A 47 -14.51 10.37 -3.79
CA GLN A 47 -13.90 10.91 -2.58
C GLN A 47 -13.21 9.81 -1.78
N THR A 48 -13.85 8.67 -1.59
CA THR A 48 -13.28 7.52 -0.87
C THR A 48 -12.00 7.01 -1.55
N LEU A 49 -11.99 6.90 -2.88
CA LEU A 49 -10.79 6.53 -3.64
C LEU A 49 -9.69 7.59 -3.51
N SER A 50 -10.06 8.88 -3.50
CA SER A 50 -9.09 9.97 -3.30
C SER A 50 -8.41 9.86 -1.93
N ASP A 51 -9.17 9.61 -0.87
CA ASP A 51 -8.64 9.51 0.49
C ASP A 51 -7.77 8.25 0.68
N ILE A 52 -8.22 7.11 0.15
CA ILE A 52 -7.42 5.87 0.10
C ILE A 52 -6.13 6.09 -0.69
N GLY A 53 -6.20 6.73 -1.85
CA GLY A 53 -5.04 7.03 -2.69
C GLY A 53 -4.02 7.91 -1.98
N ARG A 54 -4.45 8.96 -1.29
CA ARG A 54 -3.57 9.85 -0.50
C ARG A 54 -2.85 9.11 0.62
N SER A 55 -3.61 8.33 1.39
CA SER A 55 -3.05 7.52 2.47
C SER A 55 -2.03 6.52 1.94
N TYR A 56 -2.37 5.83 0.86
CA TYR A 56 -1.50 4.86 0.21
C TYR A 56 -0.21 5.50 -0.34
N VAL A 57 -0.30 6.57 -1.13
CA VAL A 57 0.88 7.23 -1.73
C VAL A 57 1.80 7.78 -0.65
N ARG A 58 1.23 8.44 0.38
CA ARG A 58 2.00 8.92 1.54
C ARG A 58 2.77 7.78 2.21
N PHE A 59 2.12 6.64 2.41
CA PHE A 59 2.75 5.47 3.02
C PHE A 59 3.87 4.91 2.16
N VAL A 60 3.61 4.56 0.89
CA VAL A 60 4.58 3.85 0.03
C VAL A 60 5.76 4.72 -0.40
N SER A 61 5.57 6.05 -0.46
CA SER A 61 6.63 7.00 -0.80
C SER A 61 7.45 7.49 0.40
N SER A 62 7.04 7.16 1.63
CA SER A 62 7.77 7.56 2.84
C SER A 62 9.18 6.98 2.88
N HIS A 63 10.13 7.76 3.43
CA HIS A 63 11.53 7.34 3.54
C HIS A 63 11.68 5.98 4.24
N ALA A 64 10.91 5.74 5.29
CA ALA A 64 10.96 4.50 6.06
C ALA A 64 10.54 3.28 5.22
N ILE A 65 9.47 3.38 4.43
CA ILE A 65 8.95 2.30 3.60
C ILE A 65 9.85 2.04 2.39
N VAL A 66 10.29 3.10 1.69
CA VAL A 66 11.22 2.99 0.56
C VAL A 66 12.52 2.30 0.97
N ARG A 67 13.09 2.67 2.12
CA ARG A 67 14.29 2.01 2.65
C ARG A 67 14.08 0.52 2.92
N ARG A 68 12.92 0.15 3.51
CA ARG A 68 12.58 -1.26 3.75
C ARG A 68 12.39 -2.02 2.45
N PHE A 69 11.72 -1.41 1.48
CA PHE A 69 11.50 -2.02 0.17
C PHE A 69 12.82 -2.35 -0.53
N ARG A 70 13.82 -1.45 -0.45
CA ARG A 70 15.17 -1.71 -0.97
C ARG A 70 15.84 -2.90 -0.28
N MET A 71 15.73 -2.98 1.05
CA MET A 71 16.29 -4.11 1.81
C MET A 71 15.66 -5.44 1.38
N ILE A 72 14.33 -5.46 1.22
CA ILE A 72 13.60 -6.66 0.82
C ILE A 72 13.92 -7.04 -0.62
N ALA A 73 13.96 -6.07 -1.53
CA ALA A 73 14.29 -6.33 -2.92
C ALA A 73 15.71 -6.91 -3.08
N ALA A 74 16.66 -6.47 -2.26
CA ALA A 74 18.03 -6.99 -2.25
C ALA A 74 18.12 -8.45 -1.76
N GLU A 75 17.17 -8.92 -0.94
CA GLU A 75 17.12 -10.31 -0.45
C GLU A 75 16.32 -11.23 -1.37
N GLY A 76 15.71 -10.70 -2.45
CA GLY A 76 14.74 -11.43 -3.28
C GLY A 76 15.24 -12.75 -3.86
N GLU A 77 16.50 -12.81 -4.27
CA GLU A 77 17.11 -14.03 -4.81
C GLU A 77 17.60 -14.98 -3.71
N ARG A 78 18.09 -14.42 -2.60
CA ARG A 78 18.69 -15.19 -1.51
C ARG A 78 17.67 -15.80 -0.56
N ALA A 79 16.55 -15.09 -0.30
CA ALA A 79 15.51 -15.51 0.62
C ALA A 79 14.12 -15.25 0.02
N PRO A 80 13.71 -15.99 -1.02
CA PRO A 80 12.46 -15.76 -1.73
C PRO A 80 11.21 -15.99 -0.85
N GLU A 81 11.31 -16.80 0.19
CA GLU A 81 10.24 -17.01 1.18
C GLU A 81 9.93 -15.73 1.97
N ILE A 82 10.97 -14.97 2.36
CA ILE A 82 10.82 -13.71 3.09
C ILE A 82 10.15 -12.65 2.20
N THR A 83 10.58 -12.55 0.95
CA THR A 83 10.02 -11.59 0.01
C THR A 83 8.58 -11.91 -0.38
N ARG A 84 8.23 -13.21 -0.50
CA ARG A 84 6.85 -13.66 -0.68
C ARG A 84 5.97 -13.35 0.52
N ALA A 85 6.46 -13.63 1.74
CA ALA A 85 5.75 -13.32 2.97
C ALA A 85 5.51 -11.79 3.11
N PHE A 86 6.53 -10.98 2.82
CA PHE A 86 6.39 -9.53 2.78
C PHE A 86 5.30 -9.08 1.80
N TYR A 87 5.31 -9.61 0.57
CA TYR A 87 4.30 -9.27 -0.43
C TYR A 87 2.89 -9.63 0.05
N ALA A 88 2.72 -10.82 0.60
CA ALA A 88 1.42 -11.30 1.10
C ALA A 88 0.88 -10.44 2.25
N MET A 89 1.74 -10.05 3.21
CA MET A 89 1.33 -9.27 4.39
C MET A 89 1.11 -7.78 4.10
N GLY A 90 1.77 -7.23 3.10
CA GLY A 90 1.71 -5.82 2.74
C GLY A 90 0.95 -5.55 1.43
N PRO A 91 1.64 -5.52 0.27
CA PRO A 91 1.02 -5.16 -1.02
C PRO A 91 -0.19 -6.03 -1.38
N GLY A 92 -0.10 -7.35 -1.19
CA GLY A 92 -1.18 -8.29 -1.49
C GLY A 92 -2.43 -7.98 -0.67
N ARG A 93 -2.27 -7.79 0.63
CA ARG A 93 -3.38 -7.47 1.53
C ARG A 93 -4.00 -6.10 1.27
N GLY A 94 -3.20 -5.11 0.86
CA GLY A 94 -3.72 -3.83 0.39
C GLY A 94 -4.63 -3.98 -0.82
N VAL A 95 -4.23 -4.80 -1.79
CA VAL A 95 -5.04 -5.13 -2.97
C VAL A 95 -6.35 -5.84 -2.55
N GLU A 96 -6.31 -6.81 -1.64
CA GLU A 96 -7.51 -7.50 -1.13
C GLU A 96 -8.48 -6.51 -0.49
N THR A 97 -7.99 -5.63 0.37
CA THR A 97 -8.81 -4.62 1.06
C THR A 97 -9.51 -3.69 0.06
N LEU A 98 -8.76 -3.14 -0.90
CA LEU A 98 -9.33 -2.26 -1.91
C LEU A 98 -10.27 -3.02 -2.86
N SER A 99 -9.97 -4.28 -3.20
CA SER A 99 -10.84 -5.14 -4.04
C SER A 99 -12.19 -5.36 -3.40
N ALA A 100 -12.25 -5.56 -2.08
CA ALA A 100 -13.51 -5.73 -1.36
C ALA A 100 -14.37 -4.45 -1.45
N TYR A 101 -13.78 -3.27 -1.26
CA TYR A 101 -14.46 -2.00 -1.42
C TYR A 101 -14.97 -1.78 -2.85
N ILE A 102 -14.11 -1.98 -3.86
CA ILE A 102 -14.48 -1.82 -5.27
C ILE A 102 -15.62 -2.78 -5.66
N ARG A 103 -15.58 -4.02 -5.17
CA ARG A 103 -16.67 -4.99 -5.41
C ARG A 103 -17.99 -4.48 -4.86
N SER A 104 -18.01 -3.98 -3.62
CA SER A 104 -19.22 -3.40 -3.04
C SER A 104 -19.73 -2.19 -3.83
N ALA A 105 -18.84 -1.32 -4.32
CA ALA A 105 -19.23 -0.18 -5.16
C ALA A 105 -19.76 -0.61 -6.53
N MET A 106 -19.24 -1.70 -7.11
CA MET A 106 -19.77 -2.32 -8.33
C MET A 106 -21.17 -2.92 -8.09
N GLU A 107 -21.36 -3.62 -6.97
CA GLU A 107 -22.66 -4.19 -6.58
C GLU A 107 -23.70 -3.09 -6.32
N ALA A 108 -23.30 -1.96 -5.78
CA ALA A 108 -24.14 -0.77 -5.57
C ALA A 108 -24.42 0.02 -6.86
N GLY A 109 -23.76 -0.31 -7.99
CA GLY A 109 -23.91 0.41 -9.27
C GLY A 109 -23.16 1.73 -9.35
N GLU A 110 -22.30 2.04 -8.38
CA GLU A 110 -21.44 3.24 -8.35
C GLU A 110 -20.22 3.12 -9.26
N LEU A 111 -19.82 1.88 -9.55
CA LEU A 111 -18.79 1.53 -10.52
C LEU A 111 -19.32 0.50 -11.52
N ARG A 112 -18.77 0.53 -12.73
CA ARG A 112 -19.09 -0.48 -13.77
C ARG A 112 -18.69 -1.86 -13.30
N GLN A 113 -19.51 -2.85 -13.65
CA GLN A 113 -19.22 -4.26 -13.38
C GLN A 113 -17.90 -4.70 -14.02
N GLY A 114 -17.11 -5.48 -13.28
CA GLY A 114 -15.81 -5.96 -13.74
C GLY A 114 -15.10 -6.81 -12.71
N GLU A 115 -13.83 -7.09 -12.96
CA GLU A 115 -12.99 -7.85 -12.03
C GLU A 115 -12.38 -6.88 -10.99
N ALA A 116 -12.90 -6.91 -9.77
CA ALA A 116 -12.56 -5.96 -8.71
C ALA A 116 -11.08 -5.99 -8.31
N THR A 117 -10.43 -7.16 -8.33
CA THR A 117 -9.00 -7.28 -7.99
C THR A 117 -8.13 -6.63 -9.06
N ARG A 118 -8.51 -6.76 -10.33
CA ARG A 118 -7.83 -6.06 -11.43
C ARG A 118 -8.00 -4.56 -11.31
N ALA A 119 -9.21 -4.08 -11.01
CA ALA A 119 -9.48 -2.67 -10.79
C ALA A 119 -8.64 -2.11 -9.63
N ALA A 120 -8.55 -2.82 -8.50
CA ALA A 120 -7.73 -2.44 -7.36
C ALA A 120 -6.23 -2.33 -7.70
N ARG A 121 -5.71 -3.30 -8.43
CA ARG A 121 -4.30 -3.28 -8.91
C ARG A 121 -4.07 -2.11 -9.86
N SER A 122 -5.00 -1.85 -10.78
CA SER A 122 -4.93 -0.71 -11.70
C SER A 122 -4.93 0.61 -10.94
N PHE A 123 -5.80 0.77 -9.95
CA PHE A 123 -5.85 1.98 -9.12
C PHE A 123 -4.54 2.23 -8.39
N PHE A 124 -3.98 1.24 -7.70
CA PHE A 124 -2.68 1.40 -7.04
C PHE A 124 -1.54 1.67 -8.02
N SER A 125 -1.58 1.08 -9.22
CA SER A 125 -0.59 1.35 -10.26
C SER A 125 -0.67 2.78 -10.77
N LEU A 126 -1.87 3.34 -10.93
CA LEU A 126 -2.09 4.74 -11.28
C LEU A 126 -1.57 5.67 -10.17
N CYS A 127 -1.89 5.38 -8.90
CA CYS A 127 -1.41 6.16 -7.75
C CYS A 127 0.13 6.14 -7.61
N ASN A 128 0.77 4.98 -7.82
CA ASN A 128 2.23 4.86 -7.73
C ASN A 128 2.96 5.61 -8.84
N GLY A 129 2.43 5.58 -10.06
CA GLY A 129 3.03 6.17 -11.23
C GLY A 129 4.51 5.80 -11.39
N HIS A 130 5.35 6.81 -11.67
CA HIS A 130 6.81 6.69 -11.71
C HIS A 130 7.46 6.90 -10.32
N ARG A 131 6.76 7.55 -9.39
CA ARG A 131 7.29 8.08 -8.12
C ARG A 131 7.97 7.02 -7.26
N VAL A 132 7.33 5.88 -7.03
CA VAL A 132 7.93 4.82 -6.21
C VAL A 132 9.23 4.31 -6.84
N LYS A 133 9.29 4.17 -8.16
CA LYS A 133 10.52 3.77 -8.87
C LYS A 133 11.62 4.83 -8.73
N ALA A 134 11.28 6.11 -8.93
CA ALA A 134 12.21 7.21 -8.75
C ALA A 134 12.75 7.29 -7.32
N ARG A 135 11.88 7.11 -6.33
CA ARG A 135 12.25 7.01 -4.91
C ARG A 135 13.19 5.82 -4.63
N LEU A 136 12.89 4.65 -5.18
CA LEU A 136 13.75 3.46 -5.04
C LEU A 136 15.15 3.69 -5.61
N CYS A 137 15.26 4.47 -6.69
CA CYS A 137 16.54 4.81 -7.32
C CYS A 137 17.22 6.06 -6.74
N ASN A 138 16.70 6.67 -5.69
CA ASN A 138 17.15 7.97 -5.13
C ASN A 138 17.11 9.13 -6.16
N ALA A 139 16.28 9.03 -7.18
CA ALA A 139 16.13 10.07 -8.19
C ALA A 139 15.22 11.21 -7.72
N GLU A 140 14.35 10.96 -6.74
CA GLU A 140 13.43 11.96 -6.17
C GLU A 140 13.44 11.93 -4.63
N ALA A 141 13.16 13.07 -4.02
CA ALA A 141 12.93 13.22 -2.59
C ALA A 141 11.52 12.72 -2.19
N GLU A 142 11.23 12.68 -0.90
CA GLU A 142 9.89 12.40 -0.39
C GLU A 142 8.93 13.50 -0.89
N PRO A 143 7.75 13.13 -1.46
CA PRO A 143 6.86 14.10 -2.07
C PRO A 143 6.22 15.01 -1.04
N ALA A 144 6.03 16.26 -1.41
CA ALA A 144 5.18 17.18 -0.66
C ALA A 144 3.70 16.77 -0.75
N VAL A 145 2.88 17.23 0.21
CA VAL A 145 1.44 16.93 0.23
C VAL A 145 0.76 17.32 -1.07
N ALA A 146 1.07 18.50 -1.62
CA ALA A 146 0.48 18.98 -2.87
C ALA A 146 0.82 18.08 -4.09
N GLU A 147 2.00 17.46 -4.10
CA GLU A 147 2.38 16.52 -5.15
C GLU A 147 1.60 15.20 -5.04
N ILE A 148 1.40 14.72 -3.79
CA ILE A 148 0.55 13.55 -3.53
C ILE A 148 -0.88 13.83 -3.98
N ASP A 149 -1.41 14.99 -3.65
CA ASP A 149 -2.77 15.40 -4.04
C ASP A 149 -2.94 15.44 -5.56
N ALA A 150 -1.97 16.00 -6.28
CA ALA A 150 -1.98 16.05 -7.74
C ALA A 150 -1.92 14.65 -8.38
N ASP A 151 -1.01 13.78 -7.92
CA ASP A 151 -0.86 12.41 -8.41
C ASP A 151 -2.15 11.61 -8.18
N VAL A 152 -2.74 11.74 -7.00
CA VAL A 152 -3.98 11.02 -6.64
C VAL A 152 -5.18 11.55 -7.40
N ALA A 153 -5.29 12.87 -7.59
CA ALA A 153 -6.37 13.46 -8.38
C ALA A 153 -6.35 12.93 -9.83
N GLU A 154 -5.18 12.85 -10.44
CA GLU A 154 -5.01 12.29 -11.79
C GLU A 154 -5.31 10.78 -11.81
N ALA A 155 -4.82 10.01 -10.83
CA ALA A 155 -5.11 8.58 -10.72
C ALA A 155 -6.62 8.32 -10.62
N VAL A 156 -7.33 9.07 -9.77
CA VAL A 156 -8.79 8.97 -9.61
C VAL A 156 -9.51 9.37 -10.89
N ARG A 157 -9.09 10.46 -11.54
CA ARG A 157 -9.66 10.91 -12.82
C ARG A 157 -9.59 9.79 -13.88
N VAL A 158 -8.42 9.19 -14.06
CA VAL A 158 -8.19 8.11 -15.03
C VAL A 158 -8.98 6.84 -14.65
N PHE A 159 -8.94 6.48 -13.37
CA PHE A 159 -9.68 5.32 -12.87
C PHE A 159 -11.18 5.47 -13.12
N MET A 160 -11.76 6.61 -12.78
CA MET A 160 -13.18 6.88 -12.98
C MET A 160 -13.58 6.96 -14.47
N ALA A 161 -12.69 7.36 -15.36
CA ALA A 161 -12.95 7.31 -16.80
C ALA A 161 -13.10 5.85 -17.30
N GLY A 162 -12.39 4.90 -16.70
CA GLY A 162 -12.45 3.49 -17.05
C GLY A 162 -13.55 2.70 -16.30
N TYR A 163 -13.75 2.99 -15.03
CA TYR A 163 -14.60 2.21 -14.12
C TYR A 163 -15.82 2.96 -13.58
N GLY A 164 -15.92 4.29 -13.74
CA GLY A 164 -17.10 5.06 -13.32
C GLY A 164 -18.31 4.78 -14.19
N THR A 165 -19.49 4.89 -13.60
CA THR A 165 -20.80 4.82 -14.27
C THR A 165 -21.20 6.18 -14.84
#